data_edb43dbfea802daa3da43842d64ee253
#
_entry.id   edb43dbfea802daa3da43842d64ee253
#
_cell.length_a   1.000
_cell.length_b   1.000
_cell.length_c   1.000
_cell.angle_alpha   90.00
_cell.angle_beta   90.00
_cell.angle_gamma   90.00
#
_symmetry.space_group_name_H-M   'P 1'
#
loop_
_entity.id
_entity.type
_entity.pdbx_description
1 polymer ?
#
loop_
_entity_poly.entity_id
_entity_poly.type
_entity_poly.pdbx_seq_one_letter_code
_entity_poly.pdbx_strand_id
1 'polypeptide(L)'
;MSPKRLDRVAPPPVQVEWDVRFGTSEAAKGWDDLCAHAAGATRRAFELMRSDPRPPEDGTHYRLRGALASREFAGRILEQWQIKVSGAGRIWYLPDDDKHAVWVVYASPAHPKQTE
;
A
#
# COMPACT_ATOMS: atom_id res chain seq x y z
N MET A 1 17.95 -6.57 7.91
CA MET A 1 17.10 -7.72 7.57
C MET A 1 16.01 -7.26 6.61
N SER A 2 15.81 -7.99 5.53
CA SER A 2 14.79 -7.63 4.54
C SER A 2 13.39 -7.96 5.05
N PRO A 3 12.39 -7.11 4.79
CA PRO A 3 11.02 -7.41 5.19
C PRO A 3 10.46 -8.57 4.37
N LYS A 4 9.49 -9.25 4.93
CA LYS A 4 8.88 -10.42 4.34
C LYS A 4 7.37 -10.23 4.27
N ARG A 5 6.71 -11.10 3.48
CA ARG A 5 5.26 -11.12 3.43
C ARG A 5 4.68 -11.32 4.84
N LEU A 6 3.63 -10.61 5.14
CA LEU A 6 2.91 -10.59 6.41
C LEU A 6 3.63 -9.84 7.53
N ASP A 7 4.88 -9.45 7.33
CA ASP A 7 5.55 -8.59 8.31
C ASP A 7 4.83 -7.25 8.40
N ARG A 8 4.85 -6.67 9.60
CA ARG A 8 4.29 -5.34 9.80
C ARG A 8 5.23 -4.32 9.18
N VAL A 9 4.62 -3.35 8.49
CA VAL A 9 5.37 -2.17 8.08
C VAL A 9 5.58 -1.33 9.34
N ALA A 10 6.83 -1.21 9.79
CA ALA A 10 7.13 -0.50 11.03
C ALA A 10 6.92 1.01 10.86
N PRO A 11 6.55 1.75 11.90
CA PRO A 11 6.40 1.33 13.29
C PRO A 11 5.05 0.67 13.57
N PRO A 12 4.88 0.03 14.74
CA PRO A 12 3.60 -0.60 15.07
C PRO A 12 2.50 0.44 15.27
N PRO A 13 1.25 0.05 14.99
CA PRO A 13 0.12 0.98 15.15
C PRO A 13 -0.14 1.29 16.61
N VAL A 14 -0.70 2.47 16.86
CA VAL A 14 -1.17 2.87 18.19
C VAL A 14 -2.63 3.30 18.09
N GLN A 15 -3.40 2.97 19.12
CA GLN A 15 -4.82 3.38 19.25
C GLN A 15 -5.64 2.98 18.01
N VAL A 16 -6.23 3.98 17.32
CA VAL A 16 -7.13 3.74 16.19
C VAL A 16 -6.42 3.61 14.85
N GLU A 17 -5.10 3.64 14.85
CA GLU A 17 -4.34 3.51 13.61
C GLU A 17 -4.52 2.13 12.99
N TRP A 18 -4.44 2.07 11.67
CA TRP A 18 -4.50 0.82 10.94
C TRP A 18 -3.16 0.10 10.99
N ASP A 19 -3.21 -1.23 11.06
CA ASP A 19 -2.00 -2.07 11.07
C ASP A 19 -1.56 -2.31 9.63
N VAL A 20 -0.51 -1.63 9.19
CA VAL A 20 -0.01 -1.73 7.82
C VAL A 20 0.94 -2.92 7.73
N ARG A 21 0.62 -3.87 6.83
CA ARG A 21 1.40 -5.09 6.64
C ARG A 21 1.64 -5.35 5.16
N PHE A 22 2.67 -6.13 4.86
CA PHE A 22 2.93 -6.57 3.50
C PHE A 22 2.05 -7.76 3.18
N GLY A 23 1.27 -7.65 2.10
CA GLY A 23 0.42 -8.74 1.64
C GLY A 23 1.15 -9.72 0.75
N THR A 24 2.25 -9.28 0.11
CA THR A 24 3.05 -10.12 -0.78
C THR A 24 4.53 -9.89 -0.52
N SER A 25 5.36 -10.87 -0.89
CA SER A 25 6.81 -10.70 -0.79
C SER A 25 7.33 -9.67 -1.81
N GLU A 26 6.68 -9.57 -2.96
CA GLU A 26 7.02 -8.53 -3.94
C GLU A 26 6.82 -7.13 -3.39
N ALA A 27 5.72 -6.93 -2.67
CA ALA A 27 5.46 -5.63 -2.03
C ALA A 27 6.52 -5.29 -1.00
N ALA A 28 6.95 -6.27 -0.21
CA ALA A 28 8.00 -6.05 0.79
C ALA A 28 9.30 -5.62 0.14
N LYS A 29 9.67 -6.28 -0.95
CA LYS A 29 10.89 -5.94 -1.69
C LYS A 29 10.79 -4.58 -2.35
N GLY A 30 9.65 -4.31 -3.01
CA GLY A 30 9.43 -3.01 -3.66
C GLY A 30 9.38 -1.85 -2.68
N TRP A 31 8.88 -2.10 -1.47
CA TRP A 31 8.88 -1.09 -0.41
C TRP A 31 10.30 -0.67 -0.05
N ASP A 32 11.22 -1.65 0.08
CA ASP A 32 12.62 -1.35 0.31
C ASP A 32 13.19 -0.47 -0.80
N ASP A 33 12.86 -0.78 -2.06
CA ASP A 33 13.31 0.01 -3.19
C ASP A 33 12.77 1.44 -3.13
N LEU A 34 11.49 1.60 -2.78
CA LEU A 34 10.89 2.92 -2.62
C LEU A 34 11.56 3.70 -1.50
N CYS A 35 11.85 3.05 -0.38
CA CYS A 35 12.53 3.71 0.73
C CYS A 35 13.91 4.20 0.31
N ALA A 36 14.61 3.44 -0.52
CA ALA A 36 15.91 3.82 -1.03
C ALA A 36 15.87 5.00 -2.00
N HIS A 37 14.77 5.09 -2.81
CA HIS A 37 14.68 6.11 -3.86
C HIS A 37 13.89 7.34 -3.46
N ALA A 38 12.92 7.21 -2.55
CA ALA A 38 12.01 8.28 -2.21
C ALA A 38 11.56 8.16 -0.75
N ALA A 39 12.50 8.21 0.17
CA ALA A 39 12.24 7.98 1.59
C ALA A 39 11.14 8.87 2.17
N GLY A 40 11.20 10.18 1.90
CA GLY A 40 10.20 11.12 2.43
C GLY A 40 8.80 10.87 1.89
N ALA A 41 8.68 10.63 0.58
CA ALA A 41 7.39 10.37 -0.03
C ALA A 41 6.81 9.02 0.43
N THR A 42 7.68 8.01 0.60
CA THR A 42 7.26 6.71 1.10
C THR A 42 6.77 6.81 2.55
N ARG A 43 7.45 7.61 3.37
CA ARG A 43 7.00 7.87 4.75
C ARG A 43 5.63 8.54 4.76
N ARG A 44 5.40 9.51 3.90
CA ARG A 44 4.09 10.17 3.80
C ARG A 44 3.00 9.18 3.40
N ALA A 45 3.30 8.28 2.45
CA ALA A 45 2.36 7.25 2.04
C ALA A 45 2.03 6.31 3.20
N PHE A 46 3.03 5.90 3.97
CA PHE A 46 2.83 5.07 5.16
C PHE A 46 1.90 5.76 6.16
N GLU A 47 2.12 7.05 6.43
CA GLU A 47 1.28 7.79 7.36
C GLU A 47 -0.17 7.89 6.86
N LEU A 48 -0.37 8.07 5.56
CA LEU A 48 -1.71 8.10 4.98
C LEU A 48 -2.43 6.77 5.16
N MET A 49 -1.76 5.66 4.84
CA MET A 49 -2.36 4.33 4.99
C MET A 49 -2.70 4.01 6.43
N ARG A 50 -1.85 4.43 7.35
CA ARG A 50 -2.03 4.16 8.77
C ARG A 50 -3.16 4.98 9.39
N SER A 51 -3.35 6.21 8.93
CA SER A 51 -4.32 7.12 9.52
C SER A 51 -5.69 7.08 8.84
N ASP A 52 -5.71 7.02 7.50
CA ASP A 52 -6.97 7.01 6.72
C ASP A 52 -6.74 6.36 5.36
N PRO A 53 -6.92 5.04 5.26
CA PRO A 53 -6.67 4.35 3.98
C PRO A 53 -7.75 4.60 2.92
N ARG A 54 -8.85 5.25 3.25
CA ARG A 54 -9.89 5.63 2.28
C ARG A 54 -10.20 7.12 2.37
N PRO A 55 -9.22 8.00 2.07
CA PRO A 55 -9.47 9.44 2.11
C PRO A 55 -10.31 9.86 0.91
N PRO A 56 -10.80 11.09 0.89
CA PRO A 56 -11.38 11.63 -0.34
C PRO A 56 -10.40 11.48 -1.49
N GLU A 57 -10.87 10.94 -2.61
CA GLU A 57 -9.99 10.66 -3.75
C GLU A 57 -9.50 11.93 -4.42
N ASP A 58 -8.24 11.89 -4.87
CA ASP A 58 -7.66 12.96 -5.65
C ASP A 58 -6.76 12.35 -6.74
N GLY A 59 -5.96 13.16 -7.44
CA GLY A 59 -5.13 12.67 -8.53
C GLY A 59 -3.95 11.81 -8.08
N THR A 60 -3.68 11.72 -6.77
CA THR A 60 -2.52 10.98 -6.25
C THR A 60 -2.88 9.84 -5.32
N HIS A 61 -4.13 9.78 -4.84
CA HIS A 61 -4.54 8.77 -3.88
C HIS A 61 -6.00 8.42 -4.15
N TYR A 62 -6.24 7.21 -4.68
CA TYR A 62 -7.58 6.84 -5.14
C TYR A 62 -7.73 5.33 -5.28
N ARG A 63 -8.99 4.87 -5.30
CA ARG A 63 -9.28 3.48 -5.60
C ARG A 63 -9.05 3.22 -7.08
N LEU A 64 -8.41 2.10 -7.39
CA LEU A 64 -8.19 1.71 -8.78
C LEU A 64 -9.51 1.37 -9.47
N ARG A 65 -9.51 1.33 -10.78
CA ARG A 65 -10.72 1.16 -11.59
C ARG A 65 -10.69 -0.15 -12.37
N GLY A 66 -11.86 -0.57 -12.86
CA GLY A 66 -12.00 -1.74 -13.71
C GLY A 66 -11.56 -3.02 -13.01
N ALA A 67 -10.78 -3.83 -13.70
CA ALA A 67 -10.31 -5.11 -13.17
C ALA A 67 -9.40 -4.94 -11.97
N LEU A 68 -8.80 -3.77 -11.78
CA LEU A 68 -7.90 -3.50 -10.67
C LEU A 68 -8.61 -2.92 -9.44
N ALA A 69 -9.92 -2.66 -9.53
CA ALA A 69 -10.68 -2.04 -8.45
C ALA A 69 -10.75 -2.89 -7.18
N SER A 70 -10.57 -4.20 -7.33
CA SER A 70 -10.63 -5.15 -6.23
C SER A 70 -9.62 -6.26 -6.46
N ARG A 71 -9.26 -6.95 -5.38
CA ARG A 71 -8.31 -8.04 -5.45
C ARG A 71 -8.67 -9.10 -4.44
N GLU A 72 -8.52 -10.36 -4.83
CA GLU A 72 -8.70 -11.46 -3.88
C GLU A 72 -7.47 -11.52 -2.97
N PHE A 73 -7.72 -11.62 -1.66
CA PHE A 73 -6.66 -11.74 -0.67
C PHE A 73 -7.18 -12.56 0.50
N ALA A 74 -6.47 -13.63 0.83
CA ALA A 74 -6.83 -14.52 1.95
C ALA A 74 -8.27 -15.02 1.87
N GLY A 75 -8.74 -15.34 0.67
CA GLY A 75 -10.08 -15.88 0.44
C GLY A 75 -11.19 -14.84 0.42
N ARG A 76 -10.87 -13.55 0.42
CA ARG A 76 -11.87 -12.46 0.39
C ARG A 76 -11.55 -11.50 -0.73
N ILE A 77 -12.57 -10.77 -1.18
CA ILE A 77 -12.40 -9.73 -2.20
C ILE A 77 -12.34 -8.39 -1.48
N LEU A 78 -11.24 -7.69 -1.61
CA LEU A 78 -11.01 -6.40 -0.97
C LEU A 78 -10.81 -5.30 -2.01
N GLU A 79 -11.19 -4.08 -1.66
CA GLU A 79 -10.93 -2.91 -2.51
C GLU A 79 -9.43 -2.74 -2.71
N GLN A 80 -9.03 -2.28 -3.89
CA GLN A 80 -7.64 -2.01 -4.17
C GLN A 80 -7.42 -0.54 -4.48
N TRP A 81 -6.54 0.08 -3.70
CA TRP A 81 -6.24 1.52 -3.77
C TRP A 81 -4.81 1.75 -4.22
N GLN A 82 -4.57 2.92 -4.80
CA GLN A 82 -3.24 3.33 -5.23
C GLN A 82 -2.85 4.67 -4.63
N ILE A 83 -1.58 4.76 -4.20
CA ILE A 83 -0.93 6.03 -3.88
C ILE A 83 0.18 6.24 -4.91
N LYS A 84 0.20 7.41 -5.54
CA LYS A 84 1.32 7.83 -6.37
C LYS A 84 2.36 8.45 -5.43
N VAL A 85 3.47 7.74 -5.24
CA VAL A 85 4.49 8.13 -4.27
C VAL A 85 5.43 9.18 -4.85
N SER A 86 5.76 9.02 -6.15
CA SER A 86 6.64 9.91 -6.89
C SER A 86 6.16 9.94 -8.33
N GLY A 87 6.92 10.54 -9.23
CA GLY A 87 6.56 10.58 -10.64
C GLY A 87 6.18 9.23 -11.22
N ALA A 88 6.96 8.19 -10.91
CA ALA A 88 6.69 6.83 -11.36
C ALA A 88 6.35 5.87 -10.23
N GLY A 89 6.70 6.20 -8.99
CA GLY A 89 6.52 5.30 -7.85
C GLY A 89 5.08 5.08 -7.47
N ARG A 90 4.71 3.83 -7.21
CA ARG A 90 3.32 3.46 -6.90
C ARG A 90 3.28 2.47 -5.74
N ILE A 91 2.22 2.60 -4.92
CA ILE A 91 1.87 1.62 -3.90
C ILE A 91 0.42 1.22 -4.13
N TRP A 92 0.17 -0.09 -4.14
CA TRP A 92 -1.20 -0.63 -4.16
C TRP A 92 -1.44 -1.32 -2.83
N TYR A 93 -2.60 -1.07 -2.25
CA TYR A 93 -2.93 -1.66 -0.95
C TYR A 93 -4.42 -1.97 -0.86
N LEU A 94 -4.75 -2.84 0.10
CA LEU A 94 -6.11 -3.31 0.33
C LEU A 94 -6.52 -2.96 1.76
N PRO A 95 -7.45 -2.02 1.96
CA PRO A 95 -7.99 -1.79 3.30
C PRO A 95 -8.84 -2.99 3.73
N ASP A 96 -8.63 -3.46 4.93
CA ASP A 96 -9.33 -4.62 5.48
C ASP A 96 -10.02 -4.22 6.78
N ASP A 97 -11.33 -3.95 6.69
CA ASP A 97 -12.09 -3.46 7.85
C ASP A 97 -12.18 -4.50 8.96
N ASP A 98 -12.31 -5.78 8.60
CA ASP A 98 -12.47 -6.84 9.58
C ASP A 98 -11.26 -6.95 10.52
N LYS A 99 -10.08 -6.70 9.98
CA LYS A 99 -8.83 -6.80 10.75
C LYS A 99 -8.25 -5.45 11.12
N HIS A 100 -8.89 -4.37 10.69
CA HIS A 100 -8.37 -3.00 10.84
C HIS A 100 -6.92 -2.94 10.35
N ALA A 101 -6.68 -3.53 9.20
CA ALA A 101 -5.34 -3.66 8.62
C ALA A 101 -5.33 -3.15 7.18
N VAL A 102 -4.13 -2.80 6.72
CA VAL A 102 -3.89 -2.41 5.33
C VAL A 102 -2.83 -3.36 4.78
N TRP A 103 -3.17 -4.07 3.71
CA TRP A 103 -2.27 -5.03 3.08
C TRP A 103 -1.62 -4.39 1.86
N VAL A 104 -0.33 -4.10 1.94
CA VAL A 104 0.42 -3.57 0.80
C VAL A 104 0.72 -4.75 -0.13
N VAL A 105 0.15 -4.72 -1.34
CA VAL A 105 0.28 -5.84 -2.28
C VAL A 105 1.19 -5.52 -3.47
N TYR A 106 1.52 -4.25 -3.68
CA TYR A 106 2.46 -3.84 -4.73
C TYR A 106 3.14 -2.56 -4.27
N ALA A 107 4.44 -2.47 -4.50
CA ALA A 107 5.20 -1.25 -4.26
C ALA A 107 6.39 -1.24 -5.22
N SER A 108 6.63 -0.11 -5.87
CA SER A 108 7.73 -0.02 -6.83
C SER A 108 8.04 1.45 -7.13
N PRO A 109 9.30 1.80 -7.33
CA PRO A 109 9.64 3.13 -7.86
C PRO A 109 9.31 3.27 -9.34
N ALA A 110 8.93 2.16 -10.04
CA ALA A 110 8.62 2.17 -11.46
C ALA A 110 7.11 2.08 -11.69
N HIS A 111 6.64 2.63 -12.81
CA HIS A 111 5.22 2.63 -13.18
C HIS A 111 4.71 1.20 -13.40
N PRO A 112 3.58 0.80 -12.80
CA PRO A 112 2.99 -0.50 -13.11
C PRO A 112 2.46 -0.51 -14.53
N LYS A 113 2.71 -1.59 -15.26
CA LYS A 113 2.23 -1.72 -16.64
C LYS A 113 0.71 -1.68 -16.74
N GLN A 114 0.03 -2.21 -15.74
CA GLN A 114 -1.43 -2.31 -15.74
C GLN A 114 -2.15 -0.96 -15.64
N THR A 115 -1.45 0.10 -15.22
CA THR A 115 -2.07 1.42 -15.02
C THR A 115 -1.63 2.47 -16.03
N GLU A 116 -0.86 2.08 -17.00
CA GLU A 116 -0.43 3.00 -18.07
C GLU A 116 -1.53 3.30 -19.05
#